data_447c66ba0a01e87289a2313cccff09d5
#
_entry.id   447c66ba0a01e87289a2313cccff09d5
#
_cell.length_a   1.000
_cell.length_b   1.000
_cell.length_c   1.000
_cell.angle_alpha   90.00
_cell.angle_beta   90.00
_cell.angle_gamma   90.00
#
_symmetry.space_group_name_H-M   'P 1'
#
loop_
_entity.id
_entity.type
_entity.pdbx_description
1 polymer ?
#
loop_
_entity_poly.entity_id
_entity_poly.type
_entity_poly.pdbx_seq_one_letter_code
_entity_poly.pdbx_strand_id
1 'polypeptide(L)'
;ITIDPITRLEGHGKIEIFLDDEGDVANTYFQIPELRGFERFCVGRPVEEMPLLTNRICGVCPEAHHMAAAKAADAVYGVEPPSAGKKLRELLYMGFYFTDHTTHFYALGGPDFVMGPDTPVAERNILGVIHKVGLEIGGQVIQARKYGHSVVEMLGGRKVHPCTSIPGGVTKGLTEEERKKIEEMGRWGIGFAQFSLQLFNDMVLGNQTYLDLILGDIYTHRTHYMGMVDDNNHVNFYDGKVSIVDPDGKRLGKYAPHEYTDWVAERVEPWTYLKFPYLKKVGWKGFVDGNDSGVYMATPLSRLNAADGMATPKAQEFFEKMYDTLGGAKLNGRCQPVPYRLAT
;
A
#
# COMPACT_ATOMS: atom_id res chain seq x y z
N ILE A 1 27.71 -0.95 9.66
CA ILE A 1 26.63 -0.11 10.22
C ILE A 1 25.41 -0.98 10.37
N THR A 2 24.80 -0.97 11.54
CA THR A 2 23.58 -1.74 11.81
C THR A 2 22.43 -0.79 12.13
N ILE A 3 21.29 -0.99 11.47
CA ILE A 3 20.01 -0.33 11.73
C ILE A 3 19.04 -1.39 12.23
N ASP A 4 18.80 -1.43 13.54
CA ASP A 4 17.99 -2.46 14.20
C ASP A 4 17.37 -1.91 15.50
N PRO A 5 16.03 -1.83 15.59
CA PRO A 5 15.06 -2.04 14.53
C PRO A 5 14.98 -0.88 13.54
N ILE A 6 14.46 -1.14 12.34
CA ILE A 6 14.05 -0.09 11.42
C ILE A 6 12.77 0.52 12.00
N THR A 7 12.73 1.86 12.11
CA THR A 7 11.53 2.60 12.55
C THR A 7 10.61 2.93 11.39
N ARG A 8 9.32 3.11 11.67
CA ARG A 8 8.28 3.43 10.66
C ARG A 8 8.16 2.42 9.53
N LEU A 9 8.45 1.16 9.84
CA LEU A 9 8.24 -0.02 9.02
C LEU A 9 7.14 -0.86 9.67
N GLU A 10 6.24 -1.45 8.88
CA GLU A 10 5.34 -2.50 9.37
C GLU A 10 6.12 -3.82 9.49
N GLY A 11 5.96 -4.48 10.63
CA GLY A 11 6.75 -5.64 11.01
C GLY A 11 8.15 -5.26 11.53
N HIS A 12 9.04 -6.23 11.59
CA HIS A 12 10.42 -6.04 12.01
C HIS A 12 11.37 -6.14 10.84
N GLY A 13 12.24 -5.17 10.70
CA GLY A 13 13.27 -5.16 9.70
C GLY A 13 14.61 -4.74 10.31
N LYS A 14 15.67 -5.31 9.78
CA LYS A 14 17.05 -4.99 10.13
C LYS A 14 17.82 -4.72 8.84
N ILE A 15 18.67 -3.69 8.84
CA ILE A 15 19.61 -3.42 7.75
C ILE A 15 21.01 -3.51 8.30
N GLU A 16 21.85 -4.29 7.61
CA GLU A 16 23.29 -4.34 7.86
C GLU A 16 24.02 -3.83 6.63
N ILE A 17 24.89 -2.84 6.83
CA ILE A 17 25.69 -2.21 5.78
C ILE A 17 27.16 -2.49 6.13
N PHE A 18 27.84 -3.14 5.22
CA PHE A 18 29.27 -3.42 5.28
C PHE A 18 30.02 -2.42 4.40
N LEU A 19 31.03 -1.79 4.98
CA LEU A 19 31.89 -0.85 4.27
C LEU A 19 33.20 -1.55 3.91
N ASP A 20 33.82 -1.13 2.81
CA ASP A 20 35.20 -1.47 2.47
C ASP A 20 36.21 -0.59 3.20
N ASP A 21 37.50 -0.78 2.88
CA ASP A 21 38.60 -0.04 3.51
C ASP A 21 38.61 1.46 3.12
N GLU A 22 37.99 1.80 2.01
CA GLU A 22 37.81 3.18 1.51
C GLU A 22 36.62 3.88 2.16
N GLY A 23 35.73 3.13 2.83
CA GLY A 23 34.53 3.62 3.47
C GLY A 23 33.30 3.62 2.57
N ASP A 24 33.40 3.04 1.39
CA ASP A 24 32.30 2.84 0.45
C ASP A 24 31.47 1.60 0.84
N VAL A 25 30.24 1.52 0.35
CA VAL A 25 29.34 0.39 0.64
C VAL A 25 29.77 -0.84 -0.15
N ALA A 26 30.40 -1.80 0.54
CA ALA A 26 30.76 -3.09 -0.05
C ALA A 26 29.56 -4.03 -0.19
N ASN A 27 28.65 -4.04 0.79
CA ASN A 27 27.47 -4.89 0.75
C ASN A 27 26.37 -4.37 1.69
N THR A 28 25.12 -4.72 1.41
CA THR A 28 23.96 -4.37 2.24
C THR A 28 22.98 -5.55 2.31
N TYR A 29 22.54 -5.86 3.53
CA TYR A 29 21.52 -6.88 3.76
C TYR A 29 20.28 -6.27 4.41
N PHE A 30 19.14 -6.45 3.76
CA PHE A 30 17.83 -6.17 4.34
C PHE A 30 17.22 -7.45 4.85
N GLN A 31 17.14 -7.59 6.16
CA GLN A 31 16.71 -8.81 6.84
C GLN A 31 15.35 -8.63 7.48
N ILE A 32 14.51 -9.65 7.34
CA ILE A 32 13.27 -9.79 8.10
C ILE A 32 13.49 -10.94 9.08
N PRO A 33 13.62 -10.64 10.40
CA PRO A 33 13.92 -11.66 11.41
C PRO A 33 12.69 -12.44 11.88
N GLU A 34 11.49 -12.02 11.50
CA GLU A 34 10.25 -12.66 11.91
C GLU A 34 10.07 -14.03 11.26
N LEU A 35 9.55 -14.97 12.06
CA LEU A 35 9.28 -16.32 11.59
C LEU A 35 8.30 -16.29 10.41
N ARG A 36 8.73 -16.93 9.33
CA ARG A 36 7.90 -17.24 8.19
C ARG A 36 7.54 -18.73 8.22
N GLY A 37 6.27 -19.04 8.18
CA GLY A 37 5.81 -20.43 8.28
C GLY A 37 4.35 -20.64 7.90
N PHE A 38 3.65 -19.59 7.45
CA PHE A 38 2.23 -19.69 7.12
C PHE A 38 1.95 -20.70 6.02
N GLU A 39 2.78 -20.77 5.00
CA GLU A 39 2.63 -21.74 3.92
C GLU A 39 2.71 -23.17 4.45
N ARG A 40 3.59 -23.43 5.40
CA ARG A 40 3.78 -24.76 5.96
C ARG A 40 2.64 -25.17 6.88
N PHE A 41 2.19 -24.29 7.76
CA PHE A 41 1.14 -24.64 8.71
C PHE A 41 -0.28 -24.62 8.09
N CYS A 42 -0.45 -23.99 6.93
CA CYS A 42 -1.70 -24.08 6.16
C CYS A 42 -1.84 -25.42 5.41
N VAL A 43 -0.75 -26.15 5.17
CA VAL A 43 -0.82 -27.48 4.51
C VAL A 43 -1.65 -28.45 5.32
N GLY A 44 -2.66 -29.07 4.68
CA GLY A 44 -3.58 -30.03 5.31
C GLY A 44 -4.77 -29.38 6.04
N ARG A 45 -4.88 -28.05 6.01
CA ARG A 45 -6.03 -27.33 6.52
C ARG A 45 -7.12 -27.19 5.46
N PRO A 46 -8.40 -27.17 5.86
CA PRO A 46 -9.48 -26.81 4.94
C PRO A 46 -9.26 -25.44 4.31
N VAL A 47 -9.57 -25.30 3.02
CA VAL A 47 -9.37 -24.04 2.29
C VAL A 47 -10.26 -22.91 2.84
N GLU A 48 -11.40 -23.23 3.42
CA GLU A 48 -12.34 -22.29 4.07
C GLU A 48 -11.74 -21.60 5.31
N GLU A 49 -10.73 -22.20 5.94
CA GLU A 49 -10.03 -21.61 7.06
C GLU A 49 -9.01 -20.54 6.61
N MET A 50 -8.59 -20.54 5.35
CA MET A 50 -7.54 -19.66 4.86
C MET A 50 -7.84 -18.18 5.09
N PRO A 51 -9.03 -17.64 4.85
CA PRO A 51 -9.33 -16.25 5.16
C PRO A 51 -9.14 -15.86 6.62
N LEU A 52 -9.30 -16.82 7.54
CA LEU A 52 -9.10 -16.61 8.98
C LEU A 52 -7.67 -16.81 9.44
N LEU A 53 -6.93 -17.71 8.78
CA LEU A 53 -5.53 -18.01 9.11
C LEU A 53 -4.60 -16.93 8.56
N THR A 54 -4.72 -16.63 7.28
CA THR A 54 -3.78 -15.75 6.58
C THR A 54 -3.92 -14.29 6.99
N ASN A 55 -5.08 -13.86 7.48
CA ASN A 55 -5.21 -12.50 8.01
C ASN A 55 -4.36 -12.26 9.28
N ARG A 56 -3.82 -13.32 9.90
CA ARG A 56 -2.88 -13.23 11.03
C ARG A 56 -1.44 -12.95 10.60
N ILE A 57 -1.16 -12.96 9.31
CA ILE A 57 0.17 -12.60 8.78
C ILE A 57 0.52 -11.15 9.15
N CYS A 58 -0.49 -10.27 9.15
CA CYS A 58 -0.28 -8.85 9.43
C CYS A 58 -1.33 -8.31 10.41
N GLY A 59 -0.89 -7.53 11.38
CA GLY A 59 -1.76 -6.85 12.34
C GLY A 59 -2.26 -5.48 11.87
N VAL A 60 -1.64 -4.89 10.85
CA VAL A 60 -2.01 -3.59 10.27
C VAL A 60 -2.88 -3.75 9.02
N CYS A 61 -2.60 -4.77 8.18
CA CYS A 61 -3.31 -5.00 6.93
C CYS A 61 -4.04 -6.37 6.85
N PRO A 62 -4.67 -6.86 7.93
CA PRO A 62 -5.32 -8.17 7.94
C PRO A 62 -6.46 -8.28 6.93
N GLU A 63 -7.13 -7.19 6.60
CA GLU A 63 -8.20 -7.13 5.62
C GLU A 63 -7.71 -7.48 4.21
N ALA A 64 -6.50 -7.06 3.86
CA ALA A 64 -5.88 -7.39 2.57
C ALA A 64 -5.64 -8.90 2.46
N HIS A 65 -5.05 -9.50 3.49
CA HIS A 65 -4.84 -10.95 3.56
C HIS A 65 -6.15 -11.73 3.56
N HIS A 66 -7.14 -11.27 4.34
CA HIS A 66 -8.47 -11.86 4.40
C HIS A 66 -9.15 -11.86 3.03
N MET A 67 -9.10 -10.73 2.33
CA MET A 67 -9.72 -10.57 1.03
C MET A 67 -9.02 -11.40 -0.05
N ALA A 68 -7.69 -11.40 -0.07
CA ALA A 68 -6.92 -12.21 -1.00
C ALA A 68 -7.22 -13.71 -0.81
N ALA A 69 -7.25 -14.18 0.43
CA ALA A 69 -7.57 -15.59 0.73
C ALA A 69 -9.01 -15.95 0.40
N ALA A 70 -9.98 -15.06 0.65
CA ALA A 70 -11.38 -15.29 0.28
C ALA A 70 -11.55 -15.43 -1.24
N LYS A 71 -10.91 -14.56 -2.02
CA LYS A 71 -10.92 -14.64 -3.50
C LYS A 71 -10.18 -15.88 -4.02
N ALA A 72 -9.08 -16.27 -3.38
CA ALA A 72 -8.39 -17.52 -3.71
C ALA A 72 -9.27 -18.75 -3.42
N ALA A 73 -9.98 -18.74 -2.30
CA ALA A 73 -10.93 -19.82 -1.95
C ALA A 73 -12.12 -19.87 -2.92
N ASP A 74 -12.66 -18.73 -3.36
CA ASP A 74 -13.66 -18.67 -4.42
C ASP A 74 -13.16 -19.40 -5.69
N ALA A 75 -11.92 -19.14 -6.09
CA ALA A 75 -11.31 -19.75 -7.27
C ALA A 75 -11.13 -21.27 -7.11
N VAL A 76 -10.73 -21.73 -5.91
CA VAL A 76 -10.58 -23.18 -5.61
C VAL A 76 -11.91 -23.90 -5.76
N TYR A 77 -13.00 -23.30 -5.29
CA TYR A 77 -14.34 -23.88 -5.40
C TYR A 77 -15.03 -23.62 -6.75
N GLY A 78 -14.47 -22.76 -7.60
CA GLY A 78 -15.07 -22.35 -8.85
C GLY A 78 -16.37 -21.59 -8.64
N VAL A 79 -16.49 -20.81 -7.55
CA VAL A 79 -17.71 -20.08 -7.20
C VAL A 79 -17.51 -18.57 -7.35
N GLU A 80 -18.60 -17.89 -7.71
CA GLU A 80 -18.67 -16.43 -7.80
C GLU A 80 -19.58 -15.90 -6.70
N PRO A 81 -19.13 -14.97 -5.85
CA PRO A 81 -20.00 -14.30 -4.91
C PRO A 81 -21.12 -13.55 -5.64
N PRO A 82 -22.38 -13.56 -5.12
CA PRO A 82 -23.42 -12.72 -5.67
C PRO A 82 -23.06 -11.24 -5.59
N SER A 83 -23.68 -10.41 -6.44
CA SER A 83 -23.39 -8.97 -6.56
C SER A 83 -23.38 -8.25 -5.21
N ALA A 84 -24.34 -8.56 -4.32
CA ALA A 84 -24.38 -8.01 -2.96
C ALA A 84 -23.17 -8.43 -2.14
N GLY A 85 -22.76 -9.69 -2.22
CA GLY A 85 -21.58 -10.21 -1.52
C GLY A 85 -20.28 -9.53 -1.98
N LYS A 86 -20.10 -9.36 -3.30
CA LYS A 86 -18.95 -8.61 -3.85
C LYS A 86 -18.92 -7.18 -3.33
N LYS A 87 -20.04 -6.46 -3.36
CA LYS A 87 -20.14 -5.08 -2.87
C LYS A 87 -19.85 -4.95 -1.38
N LEU A 88 -20.29 -5.91 -0.57
CA LEU A 88 -20.02 -5.92 0.87
C LEU A 88 -18.53 -6.17 1.16
N ARG A 89 -17.89 -7.09 0.45
CA ARG A 89 -16.44 -7.31 0.53
C ARG A 89 -15.66 -6.08 0.11
N GLU A 90 -16.03 -5.46 -0.99
CA GLU A 90 -15.40 -4.24 -1.48
C GLU A 90 -15.55 -3.08 -0.50
N LEU A 91 -16.75 -2.88 0.06
CA LEU A 91 -17.02 -1.85 1.06
C LEU A 91 -16.20 -2.06 2.34
N LEU A 92 -16.09 -3.30 2.83
CA LEU A 92 -15.19 -3.66 3.93
C LEU A 92 -13.75 -3.26 3.61
N TYR A 93 -13.30 -3.61 2.42
CA TYR A 93 -11.93 -3.34 1.98
C TYR A 93 -11.67 -1.84 1.81
N MET A 94 -12.64 -1.06 1.34
CA MET A 94 -12.52 0.40 1.28
C MET A 94 -12.47 1.04 2.67
N GLY A 95 -13.22 0.53 3.65
CA GLY A 95 -13.10 0.95 5.05
C GLY A 95 -11.69 0.74 5.61
N PHE A 96 -11.08 -0.39 5.29
CA PHE A 96 -9.68 -0.66 5.62
C PHE A 96 -8.73 0.32 4.91
N TYR A 97 -8.83 0.49 3.59
CA TYR A 97 -7.96 1.43 2.86
C TYR A 97 -8.01 2.84 3.43
N PHE A 98 -9.19 3.32 3.76
CA PHE A 98 -9.34 4.64 4.37
C PHE A 98 -8.60 4.75 5.72
N THR A 99 -8.68 3.73 6.56
CA THR A 99 -7.96 3.68 7.84
C THR A 99 -6.45 3.58 7.64
N ASP A 100 -6.02 2.70 6.76
CA ASP A 100 -4.61 2.40 6.49
C ASP A 100 -3.89 3.62 5.91
N HIS A 101 -4.45 4.21 4.85
CA HIS A 101 -3.89 5.40 4.21
C HIS A 101 -3.86 6.61 5.15
N THR A 102 -4.92 6.82 5.93
CA THR A 102 -4.94 7.86 6.97
C THR A 102 -3.83 7.66 7.99
N THR A 103 -3.66 6.42 8.46
CA THR A 103 -2.60 6.10 9.41
C THR A 103 -1.22 6.36 8.83
N HIS A 104 -1.00 5.88 7.61
CA HIS A 104 0.28 6.07 6.93
C HIS A 104 0.57 7.55 6.70
N PHE A 105 -0.38 8.29 6.14
CA PHE A 105 -0.22 9.69 5.79
C PHE A 105 0.15 10.55 7.01
N TYR A 106 -0.59 10.42 8.12
CA TYR A 106 -0.41 11.29 9.28
C TYR A 106 0.62 10.80 10.30
N ALA A 107 0.78 9.47 10.45
CA ALA A 107 1.64 8.92 11.50
C ALA A 107 3.02 8.45 10.98
N LEU A 108 3.11 8.02 9.72
CA LEU A 108 4.35 7.48 9.16
C LEU A 108 5.02 8.45 8.19
N GLY A 109 4.29 9.03 7.25
CA GLY A 109 4.82 10.02 6.30
C GLY A 109 4.85 11.44 6.88
N GLY A 110 3.77 11.84 7.55
CA GLY A 110 3.57 13.20 8.06
C GLY A 110 4.72 13.77 8.89
N PRO A 111 5.33 13.02 9.83
CA PRO A 111 6.39 13.56 10.66
C PRO A 111 7.55 14.19 9.90
N ASP A 112 7.97 13.62 8.79
CA ASP A 112 9.10 14.14 8.02
C ASP A 112 8.77 15.45 7.30
N PHE A 113 7.56 15.58 6.77
CA PHE A 113 7.13 16.75 5.99
C PHE A 113 6.53 17.84 6.87
N VAL A 114 5.76 17.47 7.90
CA VAL A 114 5.16 18.42 8.83
C VAL A 114 6.22 19.02 9.75
N MET A 115 7.09 18.20 10.33
CA MET A 115 8.13 18.67 11.24
C MET A 115 9.33 19.24 10.48
N GLY A 116 9.68 18.67 9.36
CA GLY A 116 10.86 18.98 8.57
C GLY A 116 12.05 18.06 8.87
N PRO A 117 12.97 17.91 7.88
CA PRO A 117 14.09 16.97 7.99
C PRO A 117 15.10 17.38 9.08
N ASP A 118 15.23 18.67 9.37
CA ASP A 118 16.19 19.23 10.35
C ASP A 118 15.68 19.15 11.80
N THR A 119 14.40 18.75 11.99
CA THR A 119 13.85 18.60 13.33
C THR A 119 14.52 17.44 14.06
N PRO A 120 14.91 17.62 15.35
CA PRO A 120 15.48 16.54 16.15
C PRO A 120 14.63 15.26 16.09
N VAL A 121 15.27 14.10 15.99
CA VAL A 121 14.59 12.80 15.85
C VAL A 121 13.58 12.55 16.97
N ALA A 122 13.87 12.99 18.19
CA ALA A 122 12.99 12.86 19.35
C ALA A 122 11.65 13.62 19.19
N GLU A 123 11.61 14.67 18.38
CA GLU A 123 10.44 15.49 18.13
C GLU A 123 9.75 15.12 16.79
N ARG A 124 10.48 14.45 15.90
CA ARG A 124 10.01 14.07 14.57
C ARG A 124 9.18 12.78 14.60
N ASN A 125 8.06 12.87 15.30
CA ASN A 125 7.12 11.77 15.52
C ASN A 125 5.67 12.28 15.54
N ILE A 126 4.69 11.39 15.74
CA ILE A 126 3.27 11.74 15.73
C ILE A 126 2.90 12.76 16.82
N LEU A 127 3.56 12.75 17.98
CA LEU A 127 3.27 13.72 19.03
C LEU A 127 3.74 15.12 18.62
N GLY A 128 4.92 15.20 17.99
CA GLY A 128 5.41 16.44 17.40
C GLY A 128 4.49 16.98 16.32
N VAL A 129 3.99 16.10 15.45
CA VAL A 129 2.99 16.49 14.43
C VAL A 129 1.73 17.06 15.09
N ILE A 130 1.16 16.37 16.07
CA ILE A 130 -0.05 16.86 16.78
C ILE A 130 0.21 18.21 17.46
N HIS A 131 1.37 18.37 18.08
CA HIS A 131 1.75 19.64 18.70
C HIS A 131 1.85 20.78 17.69
N LYS A 132 2.38 20.50 16.49
CA LYS A 132 2.55 21.51 15.42
C LYS A 132 1.26 21.85 14.68
N VAL A 133 0.45 20.84 14.33
CA VAL A 133 -0.80 21.06 13.56
C VAL A 133 -2.02 21.33 14.42
N GLY A 134 -1.95 21.11 15.71
CA GLY A 134 -3.00 21.31 16.69
C GLY A 134 -3.88 20.10 16.96
N LEU A 135 -4.54 20.13 18.13
CA LEU A 135 -5.39 19.03 18.61
C LEU A 135 -6.64 18.82 17.74
N GLU A 136 -7.12 19.85 17.06
CA GLU A 136 -8.28 19.75 16.19
C GLU A 136 -8.02 18.80 15.03
N ILE A 137 -6.91 19.01 14.29
CA ILE A 137 -6.51 18.14 13.19
C ILE A 137 -6.19 16.73 13.72
N GLY A 138 -5.47 16.63 14.84
CA GLY A 138 -5.22 15.35 15.50
C GLY A 138 -6.51 14.59 15.82
N GLY A 139 -7.53 15.29 16.32
CA GLY A 139 -8.86 14.75 16.61
C GLY A 139 -9.56 14.22 15.35
N GLN A 140 -9.47 14.95 14.24
CA GLN A 140 -10.03 14.50 12.94
C GLN A 140 -9.34 13.24 12.42
N VAL A 141 -8.02 13.12 12.56
CA VAL A 141 -7.27 11.92 12.19
C VAL A 141 -7.72 10.71 13.00
N ILE A 142 -7.88 10.86 14.33
CA ILE A 142 -8.41 9.81 15.20
C ILE A 142 -9.84 9.43 14.79
N GLN A 143 -10.68 10.42 14.47
CA GLN A 143 -12.06 10.18 14.03
C GLN A 143 -12.11 9.44 12.68
N ALA A 144 -11.24 9.78 11.72
CA ALA A 144 -11.12 9.10 10.44
C ALA A 144 -10.81 7.60 10.64
N ARG A 145 -9.80 7.31 11.46
CA ARG A 145 -9.44 5.94 11.79
C ARG A 145 -10.58 5.18 12.50
N LYS A 146 -11.24 5.85 13.44
CA LYS A 146 -12.40 5.27 14.15
C LYS A 146 -13.51 4.90 13.16
N TYR A 147 -13.81 5.75 12.19
CA TYR A 147 -14.85 5.50 11.19
C TYR A 147 -14.48 4.33 10.27
N GLY A 148 -13.26 4.28 9.72
CA GLY A 148 -12.82 3.16 8.91
C GLY A 148 -12.87 1.82 9.67
N HIS A 149 -12.36 1.78 10.90
CA HIS A 149 -12.47 0.60 11.75
C HIS A 149 -13.92 0.23 12.10
N SER A 150 -14.83 1.21 12.24
CA SER A 150 -16.25 0.92 12.49
C SER A 150 -16.91 0.28 11.26
N VAL A 151 -16.55 0.72 10.05
CA VAL A 151 -17.00 0.06 8.80
C VAL A 151 -16.51 -1.38 8.75
N VAL A 152 -15.22 -1.61 9.02
CA VAL A 152 -14.64 -2.95 9.07
C VAL A 152 -15.32 -3.82 10.11
N GLU A 153 -15.61 -3.30 11.32
CA GLU A 153 -16.30 -4.03 12.38
C GLU A 153 -17.74 -4.41 11.99
N MET A 154 -18.49 -3.47 11.44
CA MET A 154 -19.89 -3.72 11.03
C MET A 154 -19.99 -4.78 9.94
N LEU A 155 -19.07 -4.78 8.99
CA LEU A 155 -19.07 -5.71 7.85
C LEU A 155 -18.25 -6.98 8.11
N GLY A 156 -17.16 -6.86 8.83
CA GLY A 156 -16.18 -7.92 9.06
C GLY A 156 -16.32 -8.63 10.40
N GLY A 157 -17.21 -8.15 11.27
CA GLY A 157 -17.46 -8.74 12.60
C GLY A 157 -16.41 -8.37 13.65
N ARG A 158 -15.29 -7.79 13.26
CA ARG A 158 -14.19 -7.33 14.14
C ARG A 158 -13.54 -6.09 13.55
N LYS A 159 -13.01 -5.23 14.41
CA LYS A 159 -12.26 -4.01 13.99
C LYS A 159 -10.96 -4.33 13.29
N VAL A 160 -10.33 -5.44 13.68
CA VAL A 160 -9.09 -5.98 13.16
C VAL A 160 -9.28 -7.48 12.97
N HIS A 161 -8.69 -8.06 11.94
CA HIS A 161 -8.85 -9.47 11.58
C HIS A 161 -10.31 -9.86 11.27
N PRO A 162 -10.91 -9.35 10.20
CA PRO A 162 -12.28 -9.67 9.82
C PRO A 162 -12.45 -11.18 9.57
N CYS A 163 -13.69 -11.66 9.71
CA CYS A 163 -13.99 -13.09 9.64
C CYS A 163 -15.24 -13.42 8.82
N THR A 164 -15.74 -12.48 8.04
CA THR A 164 -17.05 -12.63 7.37
C THR A 164 -16.97 -13.02 5.90
N SER A 165 -15.83 -12.86 5.23
CA SER A 165 -15.70 -13.34 3.85
C SER A 165 -15.41 -14.83 3.83
N ILE A 166 -16.25 -15.57 3.15
CA ILE A 166 -16.19 -17.02 2.99
C ILE A 166 -16.28 -17.38 1.51
N PRO A 167 -15.88 -18.59 1.07
CA PRO A 167 -16.08 -19.00 -0.32
C PRO A 167 -17.51 -18.77 -0.79
N GLY A 168 -17.66 -18.08 -1.94
CA GLY A 168 -18.95 -17.76 -2.52
C GLY A 168 -19.71 -16.58 -1.91
N GLY A 169 -19.12 -15.84 -0.94
CA GLY A 169 -19.81 -14.66 -0.40
C GLY A 169 -19.34 -14.16 0.95
N VAL A 170 -20.30 -13.73 1.75
CA VAL A 170 -20.11 -13.21 3.12
C VAL A 170 -21.12 -13.83 4.07
N THR A 171 -20.73 -13.99 5.34
CA THR A 171 -21.60 -14.58 6.40
C THR A 171 -22.59 -13.59 6.98
N LYS A 172 -22.41 -12.28 6.71
CA LYS A 172 -23.26 -11.22 7.28
C LYS A 172 -23.70 -10.26 6.18
N GLY A 173 -24.99 -9.98 6.16
CA GLY A 173 -25.57 -8.87 5.39
C GLY A 173 -25.46 -7.54 6.12
N LEU A 174 -26.00 -6.49 5.54
CA LEU A 174 -26.07 -5.15 6.08
C LEU A 174 -27.51 -4.79 6.38
N THR A 175 -27.78 -4.31 7.60
CA THR A 175 -29.08 -3.74 7.95
C THR A 175 -29.20 -2.32 7.40
N GLU A 176 -30.43 -1.82 7.26
CA GLU A 176 -30.64 -0.45 6.77
C GLU A 176 -30.10 0.61 7.75
N GLU A 177 -30.09 0.31 9.05
CA GLU A 177 -29.49 1.18 10.06
C GLU A 177 -27.96 1.24 9.90
N GLU A 178 -27.29 0.08 9.73
CA GLU A 178 -25.86 -0.01 9.49
C GLU A 178 -25.49 0.69 8.17
N ARG A 179 -26.29 0.49 7.12
CA ARG A 179 -26.09 1.14 5.81
C ARG A 179 -26.08 2.66 5.95
N LYS A 180 -27.06 3.25 6.67
CA LYS A 180 -27.13 4.69 6.91
C LYS A 180 -25.92 5.20 7.69
N LYS A 181 -25.50 4.47 8.73
CA LYS A 181 -24.30 4.83 9.50
C LYS A 181 -23.04 4.83 8.63
N ILE A 182 -22.86 3.81 7.79
CA ILE A 182 -21.71 3.73 6.88
C ILE A 182 -21.77 4.86 5.86
N GLU A 183 -22.94 5.19 5.32
CA GLU A 183 -23.09 6.31 4.40
C GLU A 183 -22.71 7.65 5.05
N GLU A 184 -23.14 7.91 6.28
CA GLU A 184 -22.76 9.11 7.03
C GLU A 184 -21.25 9.19 7.27
N MET A 185 -20.63 8.10 7.71
CA MET A 185 -19.18 8.00 7.89
C MET A 185 -18.43 8.22 6.56
N GLY A 186 -18.93 7.67 5.46
CA GLY A 186 -18.35 7.85 4.13
C GLY A 186 -18.43 9.29 3.64
N ARG A 187 -19.57 9.96 3.84
CA ARG A 187 -19.72 11.39 3.50
C ARG A 187 -18.76 12.28 4.27
N TRP A 188 -18.62 12.03 5.56
CA TRP A 188 -17.62 12.72 6.39
C TRP A 188 -16.19 12.40 5.90
N GLY A 189 -15.91 11.13 5.59
CA GLY A 189 -14.60 10.67 5.10
C GLY A 189 -14.19 11.34 3.80
N ILE A 190 -15.12 11.61 2.87
CA ILE A 190 -14.83 12.36 1.63
C ILE A 190 -14.32 13.77 1.97
N GLY A 191 -14.97 14.48 2.88
CA GLY A 191 -14.54 15.81 3.31
C GLY A 191 -13.14 15.78 3.94
N PHE A 192 -12.90 14.80 4.81
CA PHE A 192 -11.59 14.61 5.43
C PHE A 192 -10.50 14.25 4.41
N ALA A 193 -10.78 13.40 3.42
CA ALA A 193 -9.85 13.07 2.36
C ALA A 193 -9.50 14.30 1.50
N GLN A 194 -10.49 15.11 1.15
CA GLN A 194 -10.26 16.37 0.42
C GLN A 194 -9.39 17.34 1.22
N PHE A 195 -9.64 17.46 2.52
CA PHE A 195 -8.79 18.25 3.41
C PHE A 195 -7.35 17.70 3.43
N SER A 196 -7.18 16.39 3.52
CA SER A 196 -5.84 15.76 3.55
C SER A 196 -5.08 15.98 2.25
N LEU A 197 -5.76 15.91 1.10
CA LEU A 197 -5.17 16.19 -0.21
C LEU A 197 -4.77 17.66 -0.35
N GLN A 198 -5.59 18.58 0.17
CA GLN A 198 -5.24 20.00 0.19
C GLN A 198 -4.03 20.25 1.10
N LEU A 199 -4.00 19.63 2.27
CA LEU A 199 -2.86 19.70 3.18
C LEU A 199 -1.56 19.20 2.51
N PHE A 200 -1.62 18.09 1.77
CA PHE A 200 -0.50 17.59 0.99
C PHE A 200 -0.06 18.60 -0.08
N ASN A 201 -1.01 19.16 -0.80
CA ASN A 201 -0.72 20.20 -1.78
C ASN A 201 0.04 21.37 -1.17
N ASP A 202 -0.47 21.90 -0.05
CA ASP A 202 0.07 23.12 0.54
C ASP A 202 1.42 22.90 1.23
N MET A 203 1.58 21.75 1.88
CA MET A 203 2.80 21.43 2.64
C MET A 203 3.91 20.83 1.81
N VAL A 204 3.59 20.05 0.78
CA VAL A 204 4.56 19.28 0.00
C VAL A 204 4.69 19.84 -1.42
N LEU A 205 3.62 19.83 -2.21
CA LEU A 205 3.68 20.30 -3.60
C LEU A 205 3.89 21.81 -3.73
N GLY A 206 3.43 22.59 -2.76
CA GLY A 206 3.66 24.03 -2.66
C GLY A 206 5.02 24.43 -2.05
N ASN A 207 5.84 23.47 -1.63
CA ASN A 207 7.12 23.71 -0.98
C ASN A 207 8.29 23.35 -1.90
N GLN A 208 9.04 24.36 -2.35
CA GLN A 208 10.13 24.17 -3.29
C GLN A 208 11.23 23.23 -2.76
N THR A 209 11.57 23.30 -1.48
CA THR A 209 12.57 22.41 -0.87
C THR A 209 12.14 20.95 -0.96
N TYR A 210 10.85 20.66 -0.74
CA TYR A 210 10.34 19.30 -0.89
C TYR A 210 10.21 18.86 -2.34
N LEU A 211 9.86 19.78 -3.25
CA LEU A 211 9.88 19.48 -4.67
C LEU A 211 11.29 19.15 -5.17
N ASP A 212 12.28 19.93 -4.75
CA ASP A 212 13.68 19.67 -5.11
C ASP A 212 14.16 18.31 -4.58
N LEU A 213 13.75 17.94 -3.36
CA LEU A 213 14.02 16.62 -2.79
C LEU A 213 13.32 15.49 -3.57
N ILE A 214 12.05 15.69 -3.96
CA ILE A 214 11.25 14.73 -4.73
C ILE A 214 11.81 14.54 -6.14
N LEU A 215 12.23 15.61 -6.77
CA LEU A 215 12.73 15.61 -8.16
C LEU A 215 14.22 15.29 -8.25
N GLY A 216 14.93 15.35 -7.12
CA GLY A 216 16.37 15.05 -7.04
C GLY A 216 16.68 13.57 -7.23
N ASP A 217 17.93 13.25 -7.55
CA ASP A 217 18.37 11.88 -7.85
C ASP A 217 18.77 11.08 -6.60
N ILE A 218 18.92 11.72 -5.43
CA ILE A 218 19.45 11.08 -4.19
C ILE A 218 18.61 9.89 -3.74
N TYR A 219 17.27 9.99 -3.87
CA TYR A 219 16.32 8.96 -3.46
C TYR A 219 15.65 8.26 -4.65
N THR A 220 16.24 8.36 -5.82
CA THR A 220 15.68 7.76 -7.02
C THR A 220 16.11 6.30 -7.13
N HIS A 221 15.13 5.42 -7.32
CA HIS A 221 15.34 4.02 -7.65
C HIS A 221 14.58 3.70 -8.94
N ARG A 222 15.30 3.39 -10.00
CA ARG A 222 14.72 3.06 -11.31
C ARG A 222 14.32 1.60 -11.34
N THR A 223 13.03 1.32 -11.19
CA THR A 223 12.50 -0.03 -11.16
C THR A 223 11.16 -0.12 -11.88
N HIS A 224 10.64 -1.32 -12.05
CA HIS A 224 9.30 -1.56 -12.54
C HIS A 224 8.26 -1.17 -11.49
N TYR A 225 7.06 -0.85 -11.95
CA TYR A 225 5.90 -0.56 -11.10
C TYR A 225 4.76 -1.52 -11.39
N MET A 226 4.10 -1.98 -10.34
CA MET A 226 2.97 -2.90 -10.42
C MET A 226 1.78 -2.32 -9.66
N GLY A 227 0.58 -2.37 -10.28
CA GLY A 227 -0.66 -1.93 -9.65
C GLY A 227 -1.88 -2.56 -10.31
N MET A 228 -2.98 -2.65 -9.58
CA MET A 228 -4.25 -3.12 -10.12
C MET A 228 -4.99 -2.00 -10.85
N VAL A 229 -5.61 -2.35 -11.97
CA VAL A 229 -6.40 -1.44 -12.80
C VAL A 229 -7.70 -2.09 -13.25
N ASP A 230 -8.72 -1.28 -13.44
CA ASP A 230 -9.98 -1.68 -14.05
C ASP A 230 -9.88 -1.80 -15.59
N ASP A 231 -11.01 -2.04 -16.26
CA ASP A 231 -11.06 -2.17 -17.72
C ASP A 231 -10.75 -0.84 -18.44
N ASN A 232 -10.96 0.31 -17.81
CA ASN A 232 -10.57 1.64 -18.29
C ASN A 232 -9.12 1.99 -17.99
N ASN A 233 -8.38 1.07 -17.34
CA ASN A 233 -7.03 1.28 -16.87
C ASN A 233 -6.91 2.32 -15.75
N HIS A 234 -7.99 2.58 -15.03
CA HIS A 234 -7.96 3.37 -13.81
C HIS A 234 -7.57 2.52 -12.61
N VAL A 235 -7.00 3.15 -11.59
CA VAL A 235 -6.66 2.47 -10.33
C VAL A 235 -7.87 1.73 -9.77
N ASN A 236 -7.68 0.45 -9.45
CA ASN A 236 -8.66 -0.38 -8.78
C ASN A 236 -8.03 -1.08 -7.56
N PHE A 237 -8.84 -1.34 -6.53
CA PHE A 237 -8.37 -1.94 -5.27
C PHE A 237 -8.91 -3.35 -5.04
N TYR A 238 -10.01 -3.73 -5.70
CA TYR A 238 -10.70 -4.98 -5.41
C TYR A 238 -10.75 -5.94 -6.60
N ASP A 239 -11.20 -5.48 -7.76
CA ASP A 239 -11.27 -6.27 -8.98
C ASP A 239 -10.41 -5.64 -10.08
N GLY A 240 -10.14 -6.39 -11.14
CA GLY A 240 -9.38 -5.91 -12.29
C GLY A 240 -8.18 -6.76 -12.63
N LYS A 241 -7.26 -6.18 -13.37
CA LYS A 241 -6.01 -6.82 -13.82
C LYS A 241 -4.82 -6.16 -13.17
N VAL A 242 -3.74 -6.92 -13.02
CA VAL A 242 -2.46 -6.39 -12.59
C VAL A 242 -1.75 -5.81 -13.81
N SER A 243 -1.46 -4.51 -13.77
CA SER A 243 -0.72 -3.77 -14.80
C SER A 243 0.73 -3.59 -14.35
N ILE A 244 1.67 -3.78 -15.26
CA ILE A 244 3.11 -3.59 -15.02
C ILE A 244 3.63 -2.58 -16.03
N VAL A 245 4.37 -1.59 -15.53
CA VAL A 245 5.14 -0.66 -16.36
C VAL A 245 6.63 -0.75 -16.02
N ASP A 246 7.46 -0.50 -17.01
CA ASP A 246 8.91 -0.46 -16.85
C ASP A 246 9.37 0.88 -16.24
N PRO A 247 10.66 1.04 -15.90
CA PRO A 247 11.20 2.29 -15.37
C PRO A 247 11.00 3.52 -16.28
N ASP A 248 10.75 3.31 -17.57
CA ASP A 248 10.50 4.37 -18.54
C ASP A 248 9.00 4.66 -18.73
N GLY A 249 8.14 4.02 -17.89
CA GLY A 249 6.69 4.20 -17.93
C GLY A 249 5.99 3.43 -19.05
N LYS A 250 6.71 2.62 -19.81
CA LYS A 250 6.14 1.79 -20.88
C LYS A 250 5.47 0.55 -20.28
N ARG A 251 4.27 0.25 -20.72
CA ARG A 251 3.56 -0.93 -20.26
C ARG A 251 4.22 -2.22 -20.78
N LEU A 252 4.66 -3.07 -19.86
CA LEU A 252 5.17 -4.40 -20.15
C LEU A 252 4.06 -5.42 -20.37
N GLY A 253 2.92 -5.25 -19.68
CA GLY A 253 1.77 -6.11 -19.85
C GLY A 253 0.75 -5.96 -18.75
N LYS A 254 -0.35 -6.71 -18.91
CA LYS A 254 -1.40 -6.90 -17.92
C LYS A 254 -1.72 -8.37 -17.80
N TYR A 255 -2.09 -8.81 -16.60
CA TYR A 255 -2.50 -10.18 -16.36
C TYR A 255 -3.63 -10.26 -15.34
N ALA A 256 -4.44 -11.29 -15.42
CA ALA A 256 -5.45 -11.59 -14.43
C ALA A 256 -4.76 -12.15 -13.16
N PRO A 257 -5.25 -11.86 -11.95
CA PRO A 257 -4.59 -12.30 -10.70
C PRO A 257 -4.26 -13.79 -10.64
N HIS A 258 -5.05 -14.68 -11.24
CA HIS A 258 -4.80 -16.12 -11.28
C HIS A 258 -3.62 -16.52 -12.18
N GLU A 259 -3.17 -15.64 -13.07
CA GLU A 259 -2.02 -15.86 -13.97
C GLU A 259 -0.69 -15.43 -13.32
N TYR A 260 -0.70 -15.04 -12.03
CA TYR A 260 0.47 -14.43 -11.38
C TYR A 260 1.74 -15.28 -11.45
N THR A 261 1.61 -16.60 -11.43
CA THR A 261 2.75 -17.55 -11.52
C THR A 261 3.48 -17.50 -12.85
N ASP A 262 2.86 -16.98 -13.91
CA ASP A 262 3.50 -16.78 -15.20
C ASP A 262 4.32 -15.48 -15.26
N TRP A 263 4.00 -14.55 -14.36
CA TRP A 263 4.59 -13.21 -14.32
C TRP A 263 5.57 -12.99 -13.18
N VAL A 264 5.32 -13.61 -12.03
CA VAL A 264 6.09 -13.40 -10.79
C VAL A 264 6.70 -14.70 -10.32
N ALA A 265 7.96 -14.64 -9.93
CA ALA A 265 8.65 -15.70 -9.20
C ALA A 265 9.25 -15.13 -7.92
N GLU A 266 9.71 -16.01 -7.03
CA GLU A 266 10.31 -15.65 -5.76
C GLU A 266 11.76 -16.09 -5.68
N ARG A 267 12.64 -15.20 -5.27
CA ARG A 267 14.02 -15.50 -4.92
C ARG A 267 14.12 -15.71 -3.41
N VAL A 268 14.76 -16.81 -3.01
CA VAL A 268 15.08 -17.10 -1.60
C VAL A 268 16.56 -16.82 -1.37
N GLU A 269 16.85 -16.11 -0.30
CA GLU A 269 18.21 -15.83 0.15
C GLU A 269 18.44 -16.44 1.55
N PRO A 270 19.63 -16.97 1.85
CA PRO A 270 19.87 -17.69 3.10
C PRO A 270 19.98 -16.78 4.34
N TRP A 271 20.10 -15.47 4.15
CA TRP A 271 20.35 -14.49 5.20
C TRP A 271 19.08 -13.77 5.69
N THR A 272 17.90 -14.12 5.16
CA THR A 272 16.61 -13.54 5.57
C THR A 272 15.47 -14.54 5.43
N TYR A 273 14.41 -14.38 6.22
CA TYR A 273 13.14 -15.10 6.02
C TYR A 273 12.28 -14.51 4.89
N LEU A 274 12.59 -13.30 4.44
CA LEU A 274 11.90 -12.65 3.33
C LEU A 274 12.18 -13.40 2.02
N LYS A 275 11.15 -13.66 1.22
CA LYS A 275 11.28 -13.98 -0.19
C LYS A 275 11.17 -12.71 -1.02
N PHE A 276 11.98 -12.61 -2.05
CA PHE A 276 11.99 -11.45 -2.95
C PHE A 276 11.23 -11.79 -4.23
N PRO A 277 9.99 -11.28 -4.40
CA PRO A 277 9.27 -11.47 -5.65
C PRO A 277 9.91 -10.63 -6.76
N TYR A 278 9.97 -11.20 -7.96
CA TYR A 278 10.53 -10.55 -9.14
C TYR A 278 9.77 -10.92 -10.41
N LEU A 279 9.89 -10.09 -11.46
CA LEU A 279 9.28 -10.31 -12.76
C LEU A 279 10.03 -11.42 -13.52
N LYS A 280 9.35 -12.55 -13.77
CA LYS A 280 9.95 -13.73 -14.44
C LYS A 280 10.51 -13.43 -15.82
N LYS A 281 9.80 -12.60 -16.61
CA LYS A 281 10.20 -12.25 -17.97
C LYS A 281 11.50 -11.43 -18.02
N VAL A 282 11.80 -10.68 -16.96
CA VAL A 282 13.01 -9.88 -16.83
C VAL A 282 14.13 -10.67 -16.16
N GLY A 283 13.80 -11.45 -15.13
CA GLY A 283 14.75 -12.27 -14.38
C GLY A 283 15.28 -11.55 -13.13
N TRP A 284 15.90 -12.34 -12.24
CA TRP A 284 16.52 -11.83 -11.02
C TRP A 284 17.99 -11.46 -11.26
N LYS A 285 18.36 -10.23 -10.97
CA LYS A 285 19.75 -9.73 -11.01
C LYS A 285 20.18 -9.04 -9.70
N GLY A 286 19.44 -9.26 -8.59
CA GLY A 286 19.63 -8.53 -7.35
C GLY A 286 18.85 -7.22 -7.32
N PHE A 287 19.12 -6.40 -6.30
CA PHE A 287 18.51 -5.08 -6.14
C PHE A 287 19.27 -4.04 -6.94
N VAL A 288 19.22 -4.15 -8.25
CA VAL A 288 19.88 -3.22 -9.16
C VAL A 288 18.85 -2.39 -9.92
N ASP A 289 19.21 -1.17 -10.24
CA ASP A 289 18.39 -0.26 -11.02
C ASP A 289 18.35 -0.66 -12.50
N GLY A 290 17.27 -0.28 -13.17
CA GLY A 290 17.15 -0.34 -14.62
C GLY A 290 16.11 -1.32 -15.14
N ASN A 291 16.00 -1.35 -16.47
CA ASN A 291 14.98 -2.11 -17.20
C ASN A 291 15.24 -3.62 -17.23
N ASP A 292 16.44 -4.04 -16.96
CA ASP A 292 16.88 -5.43 -16.99
C ASP A 292 16.93 -6.10 -15.61
N SER A 293 16.54 -5.38 -14.56
CA SER A 293 16.27 -5.93 -13.23
C SER A 293 14.80 -6.31 -13.09
N GLY A 294 14.52 -7.52 -12.64
CA GLY A 294 13.15 -8.01 -12.39
C GLY A 294 12.52 -7.47 -11.11
N VAL A 295 13.22 -6.64 -10.35
CA VAL A 295 12.69 -5.99 -9.16
C VAL A 295 11.56 -5.03 -9.54
N TYR A 296 10.53 -4.96 -8.70
CA TYR A 296 9.41 -4.05 -8.91
C TYR A 296 8.93 -3.45 -7.59
N MET A 297 8.30 -2.30 -7.67
CA MET A 297 7.54 -1.71 -6.58
C MET A 297 6.05 -2.04 -6.72
N ALA A 298 5.40 -2.37 -5.60
CA ALA A 298 3.95 -2.53 -5.47
C ALA A 298 3.44 -1.59 -4.38
N THR A 299 3.80 -0.32 -4.50
CA THR A 299 3.50 0.75 -3.54
C THR A 299 2.33 1.60 -4.03
N PRO A 300 1.81 2.52 -3.22
CA PRO A 300 0.86 3.51 -3.66
C PRO A 300 1.27 4.27 -4.93
N LEU A 301 2.52 4.74 -5.02
CA LEU A 301 3.03 5.36 -6.25
C LEU A 301 3.00 4.41 -7.44
N SER A 302 3.34 3.14 -7.22
CA SER A 302 3.31 2.11 -8.27
C SER A 302 1.89 1.94 -8.83
N ARG A 303 0.89 2.01 -7.98
CA ARG A 303 -0.52 1.95 -8.36
C ARG A 303 -0.88 3.09 -9.30
N LEU A 304 -0.42 4.31 -9.00
CA LEU A 304 -0.62 5.47 -9.86
C LEU A 304 0.15 5.35 -11.17
N ASN A 305 1.42 4.95 -11.13
CA ASN A 305 2.27 4.82 -12.32
C ASN A 305 1.80 3.70 -13.26
N ALA A 306 1.24 2.61 -12.73
CA ALA A 306 0.73 1.49 -13.51
C ALA A 306 -0.67 1.75 -14.13
N ALA A 307 -1.38 2.78 -13.69
CA ALA A 307 -2.70 3.18 -14.17
C ALA A 307 -2.65 4.39 -15.12
N ASP A 308 -3.74 4.65 -15.83
CA ASP A 308 -3.88 5.83 -16.68
C ASP A 308 -4.67 6.96 -15.99
N GLY A 309 -5.21 6.69 -14.80
CA GLY A 309 -5.97 7.65 -14.01
C GLY A 309 -6.67 7.02 -12.82
N MET A 310 -7.54 7.81 -12.21
CA MET A 310 -8.35 7.45 -11.05
C MET A 310 -9.83 7.32 -11.43
N ALA A 311 -10.55 6.40 -10.79
CA ALA A 311 -11.94 6.11 -11.12
C ALA A 311 -12.94 7.18 -10.63
N THR A 312 -12.54 8.08 -9.72
CA THR A 312 -13.41 9.13 -9.16
C THR A 312 -12.94 10.53 -9.55
N PRO A 313 -13.86 11.48 -9.84
CA PRO A 313 -13.50 12.79 -10.37
C PRO A 313 -12.51 13.57 -9.49
N LYS A 314 -12.72 13.57 -8.17
CA LYS A 314 -11.81 14.29 -7.25
C LYS A 314 -10.43 13.65 -7.15
N ALA A 315 -10.36 12.33 -7.11
CA ALA A 315 -9.07 11.64 -7.14
C ALA A 315 -8.35 11.89 -8.47
N GLN A 316 -9.06 11.93 -9.59
CA GLN A 316 -8.51 12.25 -10.90
C GLN A 316 -7.93 13.67 -10.95
N GLU A 317 -8.64 14.66 -10.43
CA GLU A 317 -8.18 16.06 -10.34
C GLU A 317 -6.83 16.15 -9.60
N PHE A 318 -6.71 15.46 -8.45
CA PHE A 318 -5.46 15.47 -7.69
C PHE A 318 -4.35 14.62 -8.32
N PHE A 319 -4.70 13.54 -8.99
CA PHE A 319 -3.77 12.74 -9.78
C PHE A 319 -3.11 13.60 -10.87
N GLU A 320 -3.90 14.31 -11.66
CA GLU A 320 -3.42 15.23 -12.71
C GLU A 320 -2.55 16.33 -12.11
N LYS A 321 -3.05 17.00 -11.08
CA LYS A 321 -2.32 18.07 -10.40
C LYS A 321 -0.96 17.63 -9.87
N MET A 322 -0.88 16.45 -9.26
CA MET A 322 0.38 15.90 -8.76
C MET A 322 1.37 15.69 -9.91
N TYR A 323 0.96 15.02 -10.97
CA TYR A 323 1.84 14.76 -12.10
C TYR A 323 2.25 16.04 -12.84
N ASP A 324 1.36 17.00 -13.02
CA ASP A 324 1.66 18.29 -13.63
C ASP A 324 2.69 19.07 -12.79
N THR A 325 2.53 19.08 -11.46
CA THR A 325 3.47 19.74 -10.54
C THR A 325 4.85 19.09 -10.57
N LEU A 326 4.90 17.76 -10.74
CA LEU A 326 6.15 16.99 -10.77
C LEU A 326 6.78 16.90 -12.18
N GLY A 327 6.36 17.68 -13.14
CA GLY A 327 7.00 17.81 -14.46
C GLY A 327 6.29 17.11 -15.62
N GLY A 328 5.00 16.83 -15.47
CA GLY A 328 4.15 16.31 -16.56
C GLY A 328 4.07 14.80 -16.64
N ALA A 329 3.23 14.37 -17.59
CA ALA A 329 2.69 13.03 -17.74
C ALA A 329 3.62 11.89 -17.34
N LYS A 330 3.17 11.11 -16.37
CA LYS A 330 3.80 9.83 -15.95
C LYS A 330 5.32 9.91 -16.05
N LEU A 331 5.83 10.92 -15.45
CA LEU A 331 7.24 11.23 -15.20
C LEU A 331 8.21 10.43 -16.05
N ASN A 332 8.16 10.61 -17.34
CA ASN A 332 9.16 10.16 -18.31
C ASN A 332 10.14 9.09 -17.78
N GLY A 333 9.64 8.00 -17.20
CA GLY A 333 10.42 6.92 -16.65
C GLY A 333 11.22 7.21 -15.37
N ARG A 334 10.94 8.28 -14.66
CA ARG A 334 11.60 8.55 -13.37
C ARG A 334 10.82 7.88 -12.24
N CYS A 335 11.49 7.00 -11.51
CA CYS A 335 11.03 6.58 -10.20
C CYS A 335 10.87 7.80 -9.31
N GLN A 336 9.70 7.96 -8.71
CA GLN A 336 9.53 8.98 -7.70
C GLN A 336 10.32 8.62 -6.46
N PRO A 337 11.06 9.56 -5.88
CA PRO A 337 11.82 9.33 -4.67
C PRO A 337 10.93 9.09 -3.44
N VAL A 338 11.55 8.87 -2.31
CA VAL A 338 10.94 8.47 -1.02
C VAL A 338 9.62 9.12 -0.62
N PRO A 339 9.27 10.36 -0.99
CA PRO A 339 7.95 10.90 -0.70
C PRO A 339 6.76 10.19 -1.38
N TYR A 340 7.01 9.21 -2.23
CA TYR A 340 5.96 8.43 -2.88
C TYR A 340 4.89 7.88 -1.94
N ARG A 341 5.22 7.68 -0.66
CA ARG A 341 4.26 7.26 0.35
C ARG A 341 3.15 8.27 0.63
N LEU A 342 3.33 9.51 0.25
CA LEU A 342 2.32 10.56 0.39
C LEU A 342 1.41 10.69 -0.83
N ALA A 343 1.75 10.05 -1.94
CA ALA A 343 1.00 10.15 -3.20
C ALA A 343 -0.29 9.31 -3.25
N THR A 344 -0.73 8.77 -2.14
CA THR A 344 -1.95 7.96 -2.02
C THR A 344 -2.87 8.43 -0.96
#